data_a950ed2a1670d547b9d21dcdbdb6ab4c
#
_entry.id   a950ed2a1670d547b9d21dcdbdb6ab4c
#
_cell.length_a   1.000
_cell.length_b   1.000
_cell.length_c   1.000
_cell.angle_alpha   90.00
_cell.angle_beta   90.00
_cell.angle_gamma   90.00
#
_symmetry.space_group_name_H-M   'P 1'
#
loop_
_entity.id
_entity.type
_entity.pdbx_description
1 polymer ?
#
loop_
_entity_poly.entity_id
_entity_poly.type
_entity_poly.pdbx_seq_one_letter_code
_entity_poly.pdbx_strand_id
1 'polypeptide(L)' 'MIFVTLGTQKFQLNRLLKQLDKYIEQGQITDKVIAQIGYSDYLPKRYEYIDFLNKTEFDEMIEAADIVIAHS' A
#
# COMPACT_ATOMS: atom_id res chain seq x y z
N MET A 1 4.09 8.66 7.05
CA MET A 1 3.14 7.72 6.46
C MET A 1 3.75 7.16 5.18
N ILE A 2 3.60 5.88 4.97
CA ILE A 2 4.07 5.18 3.78
C ILE A 2 2.85 4.90 2.91
N PHE A 3 2.88 5.37 1.68
CA PHE A 3 1.82 5.10 0.72
C PHE A 3 2.30 4.08 -0.30
N VAL A 4 1.51 3.01 -0.48
CA VAL A 4 1.84 1.92 -1.38
C VAL A 4 0.84 1.92 -2.53
N THR A 5 1.35 2.01 -3.76
CA THR A 5 0.51 1.89 -4.94
C THR A 5 1.32 1.15 -6.00
N LEU A 6 0.76 0.10 -6.54
CA LEU A 6 1.43 -0.67 -7.58
C LEU A 6 0.55 -0.75 -8.82
N GLY A 7 1.21 -0.99 -9.94
CA GLY A 7 0.52 -1.16 -11.20
C GLY A 7 -0.28 -2.46 -11.24
N THR A 8 -0.53 -2.95 -12.43
CA THR A 8 -1.56 -3.94 -12.70
C THR A 8 -1.16 -5.40 -12.44
N GLN A 9 0.04 -5.66 -11.94
CA GLN A 9 0.50 -7.05 -11.75
C GLN A 9 0.05 -7.60 -10.40
N LYS A 10 -1.07 -8.26 -10.41
CA LYS A 10 -1.77 -8.77 -9.24
C LYS A 10 -0.90 -9.64 -8.32
N PHE A 11 -0.13 -10.55 -8.90
CA PHE A 11 0.69 -11.47 -8.10
C PHE A 11 1.77 -10.75 -7.30
N GLN A 12 2.44 -9.81 -7.94
CA GLN A 12 3.50 -9.06 -7.27
C GLN A 12 2.93 -8.13 -6.20
N LEU A 13 1.77 -7.54 -6.47
CA LEU A 13 1.09 -6.73 -5.49
C LEU A 13 0.71 -7.55 -4.26
N ASN A 14 0.11 -8.73 -4.47
CA ASN A 14 -0.26 -9.61 -3.36
C ASN A 14 0.94 -9.98 -2.50
N ARG A 15 2.06 -10.29 -3.13
CA ARG A 15 3.29 -10.63 -2.40
C ARG A 15 3.77 -9.47 -1.55
N LEU A 16 3.79 -8.26 -2.12
CA LEU A 16 4.22 -7.09 -1.38
C LEU A 16 3.29 -6.80 -0.21
N LEU A 17 1.99 -6.86 -0.42
CA LEU A 17 1.03 -6.58 0.64
C LEU A 17 1.16 -7.57 1.81
N LYS A 18 1.39 -8.85 1.51
CA LYS A 18 1.65 -9.86 2.53
C LYS A 18 2.95 -9.59 3.27
N GLN A 19 3.98 -9.21 2.55
CA GLN A 19 5.29 -8.93 3.13
C GLN A 19 5.22 -7.74 4.08
N LEU A 20 4.46 -6.71 3.72
CA LEU A 20 4.26 -5.55 4.57
C LEU A 20 3.56 -5.92 5.88
N ASP A 21 2.53 -6.77 5.82
CA ASP A 21 1.87 -7.26 7.03
C ASP A 21 2.87 -7.97 7.95
N LYS A 22 3.76 -8.78 7.37
CA LYS A 22 4.79 -9.48 8.13
C LYS A 22 5.76 -8.51 8.81
N TYR A 23 6.23 -7.52 8.08
CA TYR A 23 7.18 -6.54 8.62
C TYR A 23 6.55 -5.73 9.75
N ILE A 24 5.29 -5.37 9.61
CA ILE A 24 4.56 -4.66 10.66
C ILE A 24 4.40 -5.56 11.89
N GLU A 25 4.03 -6.81 11.68
CA GLU A 25 3.87 -7.77 12.77
C GLU A 25 5.18 -7.98 13.55
N GLN A 26 6.30 -7.98 12.84
CA GLN A 26 7.62 -8.17 13.43
C GLN A 26 8.20 -6.89 14.03
N GLY A 27 7.48 -5.78 13.94
CA GLY A 27 7.95 -4.50 14.46
C GLY A 27 9.01 -3.81 13.61
N GLN A 28 9.24 -4.29 12.39
CA GLN A 28 10.24 -3.70 11.50
C GLN A 28 9.73 -2.44 10.80
N ILE A 29 8.42 -2.31 10.65
CA ILE A 29 7.79 -1.10 10.14
C ILE A 29 6.86 -0.59 11.24
N THR A 30 7.11 0.61 11.69
CA THR A 30 6.31 1.25 12.74
C THR A 30 5.51 2.44 12.24
N ASP A 31 5.81 2.91 11.03
CA ASP A 31 5.09 4.01 10.41
C ASP A 31 3.69 3.56 9.96
N LYS A 32 2.80 4.53 9.86
CA LYS A 32 1.47 4.28 9.29
C LYS A 32 1.62 3.92 7.81
N VAL A 33 0.95 2.86 7.39
CA VAL A 33 0.95 2.41 5.99
C VAL A 33 -0.47 2.48 5.45
N ILE A 34 -0.60 3.01 4.24
CA ILE A 34 -1.86 3.01 3.49
C ILE A 34 -1.56 2.49 2.10
N ALA A 35 -2.31 1.49 1.64
CA ALA A 35 -2.10 0.89 0.33
C ALA A 35 -3.32 1.05 -0.57
N GLN A 36 -3.08 1.40 -1.83
CA GLN A 36 -4.09 1.27 -2.86
C GLN A 36 -3.95 -0.10 -3.48
N ILE A 37 -4.92 -0.98 -3.23
CA ILE A 37 -4.79 -2.40 -3.56
C ILE A 37 -5.40 -2.77 -4.90
N GLY A 38 -6.26 -1.90 -5.47
CA GLY A 38 -6.86 -2.16 -6.79
C GLY A 38 -7.55 -3.51 -6.86
N TYR A 39 -7.08 -4.34 -7.78
CA TYR A 39 -7.66 -5.67 -8.00
C TYR A 39 -6.99 -6.77 -7.17
N SER A 40 -6.20 -6.42 -6.16
CA SER A 40 -5.56 -7.43 -5.33
C SER A 40 -6.59 -8.30 -4.62
N ASP A 41 -6.29 -9.58 -4.51
CA ASP A 41 -7.10 -10.50 -3.73
C ASP A 41 -6.71 -10.51 -2.25
N TYR A 42 -5.52 -10.02 -1.94
CA TYR A 42 -5.06 -9.99 -0.58
C TYR A 42 -5.57 -8.74 0.13
N LEU A 43 -6.21 -8.90 1.26
CA LEU A 43 -6.68 -7.80 2.09
C LEU A 43 -5.74 -7.64 3.29
N PRO A 44 -5.01 -6.52 3.36
CA PRO A 44 -4.12 -6.27 4.49
C PRO A 44 -4.82 -6.36 5.84
N LYS A 45 -4.12 -6.90 6.83
CA LYS A 45 -4.67 -7.12 8.17
C LYS A 45 -4.16 -6.12 9.19
N ARG A 46 -2.97 -5.55 8.97
CA ARG A 46 -2.29 -4.72 9.97
C ARG A 46 -2.08 -3.29 9.53
N TYR A 47 -2.62 -2.90 8.38
CA TYR A 47 -2.53 -1.54 7.89
C TYR A 47 -3.74 -1.20 7.04
N GLU A 48 -3.91 0.09 6.76
CA GLU A 48 -5.06 0.59 6.02
C GLU A 48 -4.92 0.32 4.53
N TYR A 49 -6.03 0.09 3.86
CA TYR A 49 -6.04 -0.04 2.41
C TYR A 49 -7.30 0.58 1.82
N ILE A 50 -7.20 0.92 0.54
CA ILE A 50 -8.27 1.49 -0.26
C ILE A 50 -8.26 0.75 -1.60
N ASP A 51 -9.43 0.50 -2.16
CA ASP A 51 -9.49 -0.18 -3.47
C ASP A 51 -8.92 0.71 -4.57
N PHE A 52 -9.55 1.84 -4.81
CA PHE A 52 -9.11 2.79 -5.83
C PHE A 52 -9.29 4.21 -5.32
N LEU A 53 -8.36 5.06 -5.69
CA LEU A 53 -8.43 6.50 -5.45
C LEU A 53 -8.71 7.22 -6.76
N ASN A 54 -9.49 8.29 -6.73
CA ASN A 54 -9.57 9.17 -7.89
C ASN A 54 -8.27 9.99 -7.99
N LYS A 55 -8.12 10.75 -9.08
CA LYS A 55 -6.88 11.48 -9.32
C LYS A 55 -6.59 12.48 -8.20
N THR A 56 -7.57 13.21 -7.75
CA THR A 56 -7.39 14.21 -6.69
C THR A 56 -6.95 13.56 -5.39
N GLU A 57 -7.62 12.48 -4.99
CA GLU A 57 -7.28 11.73 -3.78
C GLU A 57 -5.90 11.11 -3.88
N PHE A 58 -5.55 10.58 -5.05
CA PHE A 58 -4.24 9.99 -5.29
C PHE A 58 -3.14 11.06 -5.14
N ASP A 59 -3.33 12.22 -5.75
CA ASP A 59 -2.36 13.32 -5.66
C ASP A 59 -2.20 13.79 -4.22
N GLU A 60 -3.28 13.89 -3.48
CA GLU A 60 -3.24 14.26 -2.05
C GLU A 60 -2.48 13.24 -1.23
N MET A 61 -2.66 11.96 -1.52
CA MET A 61 -1.96 10.88 -0.82
C MET A 61 -0.46 10.92 -1.10
N ILE A 62 -0.07 11.12 -2.36
CA ILE A 62 1.34 11.27 -2.74
C ILE A 62 1.99 12.42 -2.00
N GLU A 63 1.28 13.55 -1.91
CA GLU A 63 1.80 14.74 -1.25
C GLU A 63 1.95 14.56 0.26
N ALA A 64 1.03 13.83 0.87
CA ALA A 64 1.04 13.60 2.31
C ALA A 64 2.05 12.54 2.75
N ALA A 65 2.45 11.65 1.87
CA ALA A 65 3.32 10.53 2.22
C ALA A 65 4.78 10.97 2.39
N ASP A 66 5.44 10.40 3.40
CA ASP A 66 6.88 10.55 3.56
C ASP A 66 7.63 9.62 2.61
N ILE A 67 7.08 8.43 2.39
CA ILE A 67 7.65 7.42 1.50
C ILE A 67 6.54 6.92 0.59
N VAL A 68 6.84 6.81 -0.69
CA VAL A 68 5.92 6.24 -1.66
C VAL A 68 6.57 5.00 -2.26
N ILE A 69 5.89 3.88 -2.17
CA ILE A 69 6.30 2.65 -2.85
C ILE A 69 5.37 2.51 -4.06
N ALA A 70 5.94 2.71 -5.23
CA ALA A 70 5.18 2.68 -6.47
C ALA A 70 5.91 1.83 -7.50
N HIS A 71 5.14 1.14 -8.32
CA HIS A 71 5.68 0.31 -9.39
C HIS A 71 4.77 0.42 -10.61
N SER A 72 5.36 0.68 -11.74
CA SER A 72 4.63 0.79 -13.00
C SER A 72 4.49 -0.56 -13.70
#